data_4713a96759cbdc67950a8d27d5e8af32
#
_entry.id   4713a96759cbdc67950a8d27d5e8af32
#
_cell.length_a   1.000
_cell.length_b   1.000
_cell.length_c   1.000
_cell.angle_alpha   90.00
_cell.angle_beta   90.00
_cell.angle_gamma   90.00
#
_symmetry.space_group_name_H-M   'P 1'
#
loop_
_entity.id
_entity.type
_entity.pdbx_description
1 polymer ?
#
loop_
_entity_poly.entity_id
_entity_poly.type
_entity_poly.pdbx_seq_one_letter_code
_entity_poly.pdbx_strand_id
1 'polypeptide(L)'
;MKSTILILVDFFYPPFRKILPNQTFRYAVCGGSNMALNILLFSSFLHFVYEKQLVYLPFHFVLTPYTASFISAFFITFPIGFYLSLFVVFPGSHLRRRIQFLRYFMIVLCNILLNYSLLKLFIEVFHWYPTPAYILDTIIVVTFTYFSQRYFSFRQKPQ
;
A
#
# COMPACT_ATOMS: atom_id res chain seq x y z
N MET A 1 -15.67 -15.76 -0.17
CA MET A 1 -14.92 -14.49 -0.30
C MET A 1 -13.56 -14.64 -0.99
N LYS A 2 -12.64 -15.51 -0.53
CA LYS A 2 -11.31 -15.68 -1.15
C LYS A 2 -11.40 -16.10 -2.63
N SER A 3 -12.20 -17.11 -2.97
CA SER A 3 -12.38 -17.58 -4.34
C SER A 3 -13.05 -16.55 -5.25
N THR A 4 -14.00 -15.79 -4.74
CA THR A 4 -14.70 -14.75 -5.50
C THR A 4 -13.76 -13.62 -5.92
N ILE A 5 -12.89 -13.14 -5.02
CA ILE A 5 -11.91 -12.10 -5.33
C ILE A 5 -10.90 -12.61 -6.36
N LEU A 6 -10.41 -13.86 -6.22
CA LEU A 6 -9.50 -14.48 -7.17
C LEU A 6 -10.12 -14.61 -8.56
N ILE A 7 -11.37 -15.06 -8.67
CA ILE A 7 -12.08 -15.18 -9.94
C ILE A 7 -12.23 -13.80 -10.60
N LEU A 8 -12.55 -12.78 -9.83
CA LEU A 8 -12.76 -11.41 -10.32
C LEU A 8 -11.46 -10.79 -10.83
N VAL A 9 -10.36 -10.97 -10.08
CA VAL A 9 -9.04 -10.48 -10.48
C VAL A 9 -8.52 -11.25 -11.71
N ASP A 10 -8.66 -12.58 -11.71
CA ASP A 10 -8.18 -13.42 -12.81
C ASP A 10 -9.02 -13.26 -14.09
N PHE A 11 -10.27 -12.81 -13.98
CA PHE A 11 -11.13 -12.49 -15.12
C PHE A 11 -10.53 -11.37 -16.00
N PHE A 12 -9.86 -10.41 -15.40
CA PHE A 12 -9.18 -9.31 -16.12
C PHE A 12 -7.75 -9.65 -16.55
N TYR A 13 -7.22 -10.82 -16.20
CA TYR A 13 -5.85 -11.21 -16.51
C TYR A 13 -5.56 -11.57 -17.97
N PRO A 14 -6.47 -12.18 -18.76
CA PRO A 14 -6.17 -12.68 -20.11
C PRO A 14 -5.44 -11.69 -21.04
N PRO A 15 -5.83 -10.40 -21.14
CA PRO A 15 -5.14 -9.44 -22.01
C PRO A 15 -3.70 -9.13 -21.53
N PHE A 16 -3.41 -9.27 -20.25
CA PHE A 16 -2.11 -8.92 -19.64
C PHE A 16 -1.16 -10.11 -19.51
N ARG A 17 -1.60 -11.33 -19.84
CA ARG A 17 -0.82 -12.57 -19.69
C ARG A 17 0.51 -12.56 -20.45
N LYS A 18 0.60 -11.81 -21.56
CA LYS A 18 1.83 -11.70 -22.36
C LYS A 18 2.86 -10.74 -21.77
N ILE A 19 2.45 -9.81 -20.90
CA ILE A 19 3.26 -8.70 -20.41
C ILE A 19 3.67 -8.92 -18.95
N LEU A 20 2.74 -9.44 -18.12
CA LEU A 20 2.93 -9.54 -16.68
C LEU A 20 2.69 -10.97 -16.17
N PRO A 21 3.55 -11.49 -15.27
CA PRO A 21 3.28 -12.69 -14.50
C PRO A 21 1.99 -12.50 -13.68
N ASN A 22 1.21 -13.57 -13.53
CA ASN A 22 -0.07 -13.55 -12.81
C ASN A 22 0.05 -12.94 -11.39
N GLN A 23 1.13 -13.24 -10.69
CA GLN A 23 1.38 -12.72 -9.34
C GLN A 23 1.57 -11.20 -9.33
N THR A 24 2.32 -10.66 -10.30
CA THR A 24 2.55 -9.22 -10.45
C THR A 24 1.25 -8.50 -10.83
N PHE A 25 0.46 -9.10 -11.71
CA PHE A 25 -0.86 -8.57 -12.08
C PHE A 25 -1.80 -8.51 -10.88
N ARG A 26 -1.91 -9.60 -10.11
CA ARG A 26 -2.70 -9.62 -8.87
C ARG A 26 -2.23 -8.57 -7.88
N TYR A 27 -0.92 -8.38 -7.74
CA TYR A 27 -0.35 -7.35 -6.89
C TYR A 27 -0.77 -5.93 -7.34
N ALA A 28 -0.66 -5.65 -8.63
CA ALA A 28 -1.03 -4.34 -9.18
C ALA A 28 -2.53 -4.03 -9.00
N VAL A 29 -3.40 -5.01 -9.27
CA VAL A 29 -4.85 -4.86 -9.11
C VAL A 29 -5.23 -4.70 -7.65
N CYS A 30 -4.72 -5.55 -6.77
CA CYS A 30 -5.03 -5.47 -5.32
C CYS A 30 -4.46 -4.19 -4.69
N GLY A 31 -3.23 -3.81 -5.05
CA GLY A 31 -2.60 -2.58 -4.58
C GLY A 31 -3.34 -1.34 -5.08
N GLY A 32 -3.66 -1.29 -6.37
CA GLY A 32 -4.43 -0.20 -6.96
C GLY A 32 -5.83 -0.06 -6.37
N SER A 33 -6.53 -1.18 -6.18
CA SER A 33 -7.85 -1.19 -5.52
C SER A 33 -7.77 -0.69 -4.08
N ASN A 34 -6.75 -1.11 -3.33
CA ASN A 34 -6.56 -0.65 -1.95
C ASN A 34 -6.19 0.84 -1.88
N MET A 35 -5.42 1.33 -2.86
CA MET A 35 -5.10 2.76 -2.99
C MET A 35 -6.35 3.58 -3.32
N ALA A 36 -7.18 3.12 -4.26
CA ALA A 36 -8.45 3.78 -4.58
C ALA A 36 -9.37 3.83 -3.36
N LEU A 37 -9.48 2.72 -2.61
CA LEU A 37 -10.23 2.67 -1.36
C LEU A 37 -9.68 3.66 -0.32
N ASN A 38 -8.36 3.79 -0.19
CA ASN A 38 -7.72 4.76 0.71
C ASN A 38 -8.10 6.19 0.35
N ILE A 39 -8.06 6.55 -0.94
CA ILE A 39 -8.45 7.89 -1.42
C ILE A 39 -9.92 8.17 -1.12
N LEU A 40 -10.80 7.21 -1.36
CA LEU A 40 -12.23 7.34 -1.09
C LEU A 40 -12.50 7.52 0.42
N LEU A 41 -11.88 6.70 1.26
CA LEU A 41 -12.01 6.82 2.72
C LEU A 41 -11.43 8.13 3.23
N PHE A 42 -10.24 8.52 2.76
CA PHE A 42 -9.64 9.80 3.13
C PHE A 42 -10.58 10.97 2.80
N SER A 43 -11.11 11.00 1.57
CA SER A 43 -12.04 12.04 1.15
C SER A 43 -13.33 12.04 1.98
N SER A 44 -13.86 10.85 2.26
CA SER A 44 -15.06 10.70 3.09
C SER A 44 -14.83 11.17 4.52
N PHE A 45 -13.73 10.78 5.15
CA PHE A 45 -13.40 11.24 6.50
C PHE A 45 -13.18 12.74 6.55
N LEU A 46 -12.47 13.31 5.55
CA LEU A 46 -12.20 14.74 5.50
C LEU A 46 -13.47 15.59 5.38
N HIS A 47 -14.46 15.13 4.57
CA HIS A 47 -15.66 15.93 4.27
C HIS A 47 -16.84 15.65 5.19
N PHE A 48 -17.01 14.39 5.64
CA PHE A 48 -18.20 13.98 6.37
C PHE A 48 -17.96 13.72 7.87
N VAL A 49 -16.74 13.36 8.26
CA VAL A 49 -16.45 13.03 9.67
C VAL A 49 -15.77 14.21 10.38
N TYR A 50 -14.74 14.76 9.77
CA TYR A 50 -13.97 15.86 10.37
C TYR A 50 -14.39 17.25 9.89
N GLU A 51 -15.26 17.34 8.87
CA GLU A 51 -15.82 18.59 8.34
C GLU A 51 -14.76 19.70 8.12
N LYS A 52 -13.52 19.30 7.82
CA LYS A 52 -12.33 20.17 7.72
C LYS A 52 -11.99 20.95 9.00
N GLN A 53 -12.51 20.52 10.17
CA GLN A 53 -12.22 21.15 11.48
C GLN A 53 -11.03 20.49 12.16
N LEU A 54 -10.38 21.23 13.07
CA LEU A 54 -9.28 20.72 13.87
C LEU A 54 -9.78 19.65 14.86
N VAL A 55 -9.08 18.54 14.94
CA VAL A 55 -9.39 17.44 15.84
C VAL A 55 -8.57 17.58 17.12
N TYR A 56 -9.25 17.81 18.22
CA TYR A 56 -8.62 17.90 19.55
C TYR A 56 -8.55 16.51 20.17
N LEU A 57 -7.34 16.02 20.39
CA LEU A 57 -7.08 14.77 21.09
C LEU A 57 -6.84 15.03 22.59
N PRO A 58 -7.16 14.06 23.48
CA PRO A 58 -6.68 14.11 24.85
C PRO A 58 -5.17 14.26 24.86
N PHE A 59 -4.59 14.97 25.82
CA PHE A 59 -3.17 15.39 25.95
C PHE A 59 -2.74 16.60 25.10
N HIS A 60 -3.62 17.55 24.76
CA HIS A 60 -3.29 18.80 24.04
C HIS A 60 -2.70 18.59 22.63
N PHE A 61 -2.82 17.39 22.05
CA PHE A 61 -2.47 17.17 20.65
C PHE A 61 -3.60 17.63 19.73
N VAL A 62 -3.28 18.56 18.83
CA VAL A 62 -4.19 19.04 17.80
C VAL A 62 -3.76 18.45 16.47
N LEU A 63 -4.63 17.64 15.87
CA LEU A 63 -4.42 17.11 14.53
C LEU A 63 -5.14 17.98 13.49
N THR A 64 -4.45 18.24 12.40
CA THR A 64 -5.12 18.80 11.23
C THR A 64 -6.16 17.79 10.69
N PRO A 65 -7.27 18.28 10.10
CA PRO A 65 -8.29 17.39 9.55
C PRO A 65 -7.72 16.43 8.47
N TYR A 66 -6.73 16.88 7.73
CA TYR A 66 -6.02 16.05 6.74
C TYR A 66 -5.26 14.89 7.41
N THR A 67 -4.52 15.16 8.47
CA THR A 67 -3.77 14.13 9.20
C THR A 67 -4.70 13.14 9.88
N ALA A 68 -5.79 13.61 10.49
CA ALA A 68 -6.80 12.75 11.12
C ALA A 68 -7.47 11.85 10.09
N SER A 69 -7.88 12.39 8.93
CA SER A 69 -8.47 11.63 7.83
C SER A 69 -7.51 10.59 7.25
N PHE A 70 -6.23 10.95 7.07
CA PHE A 70 -5.19 10.02 6.60
C PHE A 70 -5.00 8.85 7.56
N ILE A 71 -4.85 9.14 8.86
CA ILE A 71 -4.67 8.12 9.89
C ILE A 71 -5.89 7.18 9.93
N SER A 72 -7.10 7.73 9.91
CA SER A 72 -8.34 6.94 9.93
C SER A 72 -8.47 6.04 8.70
N ALA A 73 -8.21 6.57 7.50
CA ALA A 73 -8.20 5.80 6.27
C ALA A 73 -7.12 4.71 6.30
N PHE A 74 -5.92 5.03 6.79
CA PHE A 74 -4.81 4.09 6.91
C PHE A 74 -5.15 2.92 7.84
N PHE A 75 -5.75 3.16 9.00
CA PHE A 75 -6.14 2.08 9.92
C PHE A 75 -7.12 1.08 9.32
N ILE A 76 -7.95 1.51 8.36
CA ILE A 76 -8.87 0.62 7.65
C ILE A 76 -8.16 -0.08 6.49
N THR A 77 -7.43 0.66 5.67
CA THR A 77 -6.82 0.13 4.43
C THR A 77 -5.59 -0.74 4.70
N PHE A 78 -4.88 -0.52 5.79
CA PHE A 78 -3.71 -1.31 6.15
C PHE A 78 -4.05 -2.80 6.41
N PRO A 79 -5.04 -3.17 7.25
CA PRO A 79 -5.46 -4.56 7.41
C PRO A 79 -6.02 -5.17 6.11
N ILE A 80 -6.75 -4.38 5.32
CA ILE A 80 -7.28 -4.83 4.02
C ILE A 80 -6.13 -5.14 3.06
N GLY A 81 -5.15 -4.26 2.94
CA GLY A 81 -3.95 -4.46 2.11
C GLY A 81 -3.15 -5.69 2.55
N PHE A 82 -2.98 -5.90 3.84
CA PHE A 82 -2.38 -7.11 4.38
C PHE A 82 -3.17 -8.37 4.00
N TYR A 83 -4.48 -8.34 4.16
CA TYR A 83 -5.36 -9.46 3.79
C TYR A 83 -5.26 -9.78 2.29
N LEU A 84 -5.33 -8.78 1.42
CA LEU A 84 -5.20 -8.95 -0.03
C LEU A 84 -3.82 -9.51 -0.40
N SER A 85 -2.75 -9.00 0.20
CA SER A 85 -1.39 -9.51 -0.01
C SER A 85 -1.26 -10.97 0.41
N LEU A 86 -1.83 -11.34 1.55
CA LEU A 86 -1.73 -12.69 2.11
C LEU A 86 -2.53 -13.72 1.32
N PHE A 87 -3.76 -13.39 0.92
CA PHE A 87 -4.69 -14.37 0.38
C PHE A 87 -4.85 -14.35 -1.14
N VAL A 88 -4.57 -13.21 -1.77
CA VAL A 88 -4.78 -13.03 -3.21
C VAL A 88 -3.45 -13.01 -3.96
N VAL A 89 -2.49 -12.23 -3.46
CA VAL A 89 -1.20 -12.02 -4.15
C VAL A 89 -0.21 -13.14 -3.87
N PHE A 90 -0.07 -13.53 -2.60
CA PHE A 90 0.93 -14.51 -2.16
C PHE A 90 0.29 -15.73 -1.45
N PRO A 91 -0.61 -16.47 -2.12
CA PRO A 91 -1.18 -17.67 -1.54
C PRO A 91 -0.08 -18.74 -1.38
N GLY A 92 0.02 -19.35 -0.19
CA GLY A 92 0.97 -20.46 0.05
C GLY A 92 2.24 -20.09 0.81
N SER A 93 2.30 -18.95 1.47
CA SER A 93 3.39 -18.62 2.38
C SER A 93 3.40 -19.56 3.61
N HIS A 94 4.61 -20.06 3.99
CA HIS A 94 4.80 -20.99 5.12
C HIS A 94 4.92 -20.30 6.47
N LEU A 95 5.04 -18.97 6.49
CA LEU A 95 5.28 -18.24 7.70
C LEU A 95 4.00 -18.15 8.55
N ARG A 96 4.16 -18.13 9.86
CA ARG A 96 3.03 -17.90 10.78
C ARG A 96 2.43 -16.49 10.52
N ARG A 97 1.11 -16.37 10.51
CA ARG A 97 0.39 -15.11 10.17
C ARG A 97 0.85 -13.89 10.98
N ARG A 98 1.17 -14.09 12.27
CA ARG A 98 1.70 -13.00 13.12
C ARG A 98 3.05 -12.46 12.63
N ILE A 99 3.94 -13.36 12.19
CA ILE A 99 5.25 -12.99 11.64
C ILE A 99 5.08 -12.27 10.30
N GLN A 100 4.16 -12.74 9.46
CA GLN A 100 3.83 -12.09 8.18
C GLN A 100 3.31 -10.67 8.39
N PHE A 101 2.42 -10.48 9.37
CA PHE A 101 1.88 -9.17 9.73
C PHE A 101 2.98 -8.21 10.20
N LEU A 102 3.84 -8.64 11.12
CA LEU A 102 4.97 -7.83 11.60
C LEU A 102 5.92 -7.45 10.46
N ARG A 103 6.27 -8.40 9.60
CA ARG A 103 7.14 -8.13 8.45
C ARG A 103 6.48 -7.20 7.44
N TYR A 104 5.19 -7.36 7.19
CA TYR A 104 4.43 -6.45 6.34
C TYR A 104 4.42 -5.02 6.92
N PHE A 105 4.18 -4.89 8.22
CA PHE A 105 4.23 -3.60 8.92
C PHE A 105 5.63 -2.95 8.83
N MET A 106 6.71 -3.72 9.01
CA MET A 106 8.08 -3.22 8.83
C MET A 106 8.32 -2.72 7.40
N ILE A 107 7.82 -3.42 6.39
CA ILE A 107 7.93 -2.96 4.98
C ILE A 107 7.21 -1.62 4.81
N VAL A 108 6.04 -1.44 5.41
CA VAL A 108 5.31 -0.17 5.33
C VAL A 108 6.10 0.97 5.98
N LEU A 109 6.72 0.74 7.14
CA LEU A 109 7.61 1.72 7.77
C LEU A 109 8.84 2.03 6.89
N CYS A 110 9.47 1.01 6.33
CA CYS A 110 10.59 1.19 5.39
C CYS A 110 10.17 1.99 4.15
N ASN A 111 8.96 1.77 3.63
CA ASN A 111 8.44 2.52 2.50
C ASN A 111 8.27 4.01 2.82
N ILE A 112 7.79 4.36 4.00
CA ILE A 112 7.66 5.75 4.43
C ILE A 112 9.03 6.43 4.46
N LEU A 113 10.02 5.78 5.06
CA LEU A 113 11.40 6.29 5.11
C LEU A 113 12.03 6.39 3.71
N LEU A 114 11.84 5.37 2.88
CA LEU A 114 12.36 5.32 1.52
C LEU A 114 11.77 6.44 0.66
N ASN A 115 10.45 6.58 0.67
CA ASN A 115 9.73 7.63 -0.06
C ASN A 115 10.22 9.04 0.36
N TYR A 116 10.29 9.30 1.66
CA TYR A 116 10.79 10.57 2.17
C TYR A 116 12.25 10.85 1.72
N SER A 117 13.12 9.85 1.83
CA SER A 117 14.54 9.98 1.48
C SER A 117 14.73 10.19 -0.03
N LEU A 118 14.00 9.46 -0.87
CA LEU A 118 14.10 9.58 -2.32
C LEU A 118 13.54 10.92 -2.82
N LEU A 119 12.38 11.35 -2.31
CA LEU A 119 11.84 12.65 -2.69
C LEU A 119 12.76 13.79 -2.28
N LYS A 120 13.34 13.72 -1.08
CA LYS A 120 14.31 14.70 -0.62
C LYS A 120 15.55 14.71 -1.53
N LEU A 121 16.07 13.54 -1.88
CA LEU A 121 17.22 13.38 -2.78
C LEU A 121 16.92 13.98 -4.17
N PHE A 122 15.79 13.64 -4.77
CA PHE A 122 15.46 14.09 -6.13
C PHE A 122 15.16 15.59 -6.19
N ILE A 123 14.47 16.14 -5.19
CA ILE A 123 14.05 17.54 -5.20
C ILE A 123 15.16 18.44 -4.66
N GLU A 124 15.80 18.10 -3.52
CA GLU A 124 16.76 18.99 -2.86
C GLU A 124 18.17 18.86 -3.44
N VAL A 125 18.61 17.64 -3.80
CA VAL A 125 19.99 17.41 -4.29
C VAL A 125 20.06 17.50 -5.81
N PHE A 126 19.14 16.83 -6.53
CA PHE A 126 19.14 16.87 -7.99
C PHE A 126 18.35 18.03 -8.58
N HIS A 127 17.66 18.81 -7.76
CA HIS A 127 16.83 19.96 -8.18
C HIS A 127 15.80 19.62 -9.27
N TRP A 128 15.25 18.40 -9.21
CA TRP A 128 14.23 17.96 -10.16
C TRP A 128 12.89 18.59 -9.85
N TYR A 129 12.08 18.77 -10.88
CA TYR A 129 10.69 19.14 -10.70
C TYR A 129 9.95 18.09 -9.85
N PRO A 130 9.07 18.50 -8.92
CA PRO A 130 8.37 17.59 -8.02
C PRO A 130 7.61 16.46 -8.72
N THR A 131 6.97 16.75 -9.86
CA THR A 131 6.15 15.75 -10.58
C THR A 131 6.97 14.57 -11.13
N PRO A 132 8.03 14.75 -11.94
CA PRO A 132 8.85 13.63 -12.40
C PRO A 132 9.60 12.94 -11.26
N ALA A 133 10.01 13.68 -10.23
CA ALA A 133 10.62 13.11 -9.03
C ALA A 133 9.65 12.15 -8.32
N TYR A 134 8.39 12.54 -8.15
CA TYR A 134 7.37 11.72 -7.53
C TYR A 134 7.01 10.49 -8.37
N ILE A 135 6.97 10.58 -9.69
CA ILE A 135 6.72 9.44 -10.58
C ILE A 135 7.83 8.40 -10.43
N LEU A 136 9.10 8.83 -10.48
CA LEU A 136 10.23 7.93 -10.33
C LEU A 136 10.29 7.30 -8.94
N ASP A 137 10.07 8.11 -7.89
CA ASP A 137 9.95 7.62 -6.51
C ASP A 137 8.88 6.53 -6.39
N THR A 138 7.69 6.78 -6.93
CA THR A 138 6.58 5.81 -6.91
C THR A 138 6.98 4.49 -7.56
N ILE A 139 7.65 4.52 -8.72
CA ILE A 139 8.12 3.31 -9.41
C ILE A 139 9.10 2.53 -8.54
N ILE A 140 10.07 3.22 -7.93
CA ILE A 140 11.08 2.60 -7.07
C ILE A 140 10.42 1.99 -5.84
N VAL A 141 9.57 2.74 -5.14
CA VAL A 141 8.89 2.30 -3.91
C VAL A 141 7.97 1.11 -4.18
N VAL A 142 7.18 1.14 -5.26
CA VAL A 142 6.29 0.02 -5.64
C VAL A 142 7.10 -1.23 -5.97
N THR A 143 8.20 -1.07 -6.72
CA THR A 143 9.10 -2.18 -7.06
C THR A 143 9.75 -2.78 -5.81
N PHE A 144 10.30 -1.94 -4.96
CA PHE A 144 10.85 -2.34 -3.66
C PHE A 144 9.81 -3.07 -2.79
N THR A 145 8.61 -2.53 -2.70
CA THR A 145 7.51 -3.12 -1.93
C THR A 145 7.14 -4.51 -2.45
N TYR A 146 7.02 -4.66 -3.76
CA TYR A 146 6.70 -5.95 -4.38
C TYR A 146 7.76 -7.01 -4.05
N PHE A 147 9.04 -6.71 -4.25
CA PHE A 147 10.12 -7.65 -3.95
C PHE A 147 10.23 -7.95 -2.46
N SER A 148 10.13 -6.93 -1.60
CA SER A 148 10.17 -7.09 -0.15
C SER A 148 9.00 -7.94 0.36
N GLN A 149 7.79 -7.73 -0.16
CA GLN A 149 6.65 -8.57 0.21
C GLN A 149 6.85 -10.00 -0.27
N ARG A 150 7.31 -10.22 -1.48
CA ARG A 150 7.52 -11.54 -2.07
C ARG A 150 8.59 -12.36 -1.34
N TYR A 151 9.74 -11.77 -1.05
CA TYR A 151 10.89 -12.50 -0.50
C TYR A 151 10.98 -12.44 1.01
N PHE A 152 10.50 -11.39 1.65
CA PHE A 152 10.62 -11.20 3.08
C PHE A 152 9.32 -11.47 3.85
N SER A 153 8.20 -10.84 3.45
CA SER A 153 6.95 -10.96 4.21
C SER A 153 6.19 -12.25 3.93
N PHE A 154 6.12 -12.66 2.66
CA PHE A 154 5.31 -13.81 2.21
C PHE A 154 6.16 -14.88 1.51
N ARG A 155 7.32 -15.19 2.08
CA ARG A 155 8.26 -16.17 1.53
C ARG A 155 7.56 -17.50 1.25
N GLN A 156 7.63 -17.94 -0.02
CA GLN A 156 7.14 -19.25 -0.45
C GLN A 156 8.30 -20.26 -0.44
N LYS A 157 8.00 -21.56 -0.25
CA LYS A 157 9.02 -22.62 -0.43
C LYS A 157 9.47 -22.61 -1.89
N PRO A 158 10.78 -22.79 -2.16
CA PRO A 158 11.20 -23.14 -3.52
C PRO A 158 10.52 -24.47 -3.89
N GLN A 159 9.85 -24.48 -5.04
CA GLN A 159 9.35 -25.70 -5.66
C GLN A 159 10.51 -26.49 -6.22
#